data_d21212c25bfaad12d4f4708a890009f7
#
_entry.id   d21212c25bfaad12d4f4708a890009f7
#
_cell.length_a   1.000
_cell.length_b   1.000
_cell.length_c   1.000
_cell.angle_alpha   90.00
_cell.angle_beta   90.00
_cell.angle_gamma   90.00
#
_symmetry.space_group_name_H-M   'P 1'
#
loop_
_entity.id
_entity.type
_entity.pdbx_description
1 polymer ?
#
loop_
_entity_poly.entity_id
_entity_poly.type
_entity_poly.pdbx_seq_one_letter_code
_entity_poly.pdbx_strand_id
1 'polypeptide(L)'
;MRLEIASHKAIKYACLNFHYAKVVPLTSIAFNVYNNNNEWCGCITFGGGASYKLGMSYGLVAGQFLELTRMALNGKQESTSKAMAIAIKLIKKKKPLVKLLFSYADKGQNHKGIIYQATNWYFVDESESSGIDYLHDP
;
A
#
# COMPACT_ATOMS: atom_id res chain seq x y z
N MET A 1 11.45 9.73 -10.09
CA MET A 1 10.85 9.19 -8.85
C MET A 1 11.66 8.01 -8.36
N ARG A 2 11.88 7.95 -7.07
CA ARG A 2 12.67 6.88 -6.45
C ARG A 2 12.00 6.42 -5.16
N LEU A 3 12.02 5.11 -4.89
CA LEU A 3 11.54 4.54 -3.64
C LEU A 3 12.69 3.82 -2.92
N GLU A 4 12.72 3.93 -1.60
CA GLU A 4 13.71 3.28 -0.73
C GLU A 4 13.01 2.72 0.50
N ILE A 5 13.61 1.71 1.15
CA ILE A 5 13.06 1.17 2.40
C ILE A 5 12.95 2.31 3.43
N ALA A 6 11.80 2.41 4.06
CA ALA A 6 11.50 3.46 5.04
C ALA A 6 11.86 3.01 6.45
N SER A 7 12.38 3.94 7.25
CA SER A 7 12.58 3.73 8.68
C SER A 7 11.26 3.85 9.44
N HIS A 8 11.21 3.31 10.66
CA HIS A 8 10.04 3.45 11.52
C HIS A 8 9.69 4.91 11.79
N LYS A 9 10.70 5.76 11.96
CA LYS A 9 10.51 7.21 12.16
C LYS A 9 9.82 7.86 10.98
N ALA A 10 10.25 7.54 9.75
CA ALA A 10 9.65 8.08 8.53
C ALA A 10 8.20 7.59 8.37
N ILE A 11 7.94 6.32 8.63
CA ILE A 11 6.59 5.73 8.58
C ILE A 11 5.67 6.47 9.55
N LYS A 12 6.11 6.65 10.78
CA LYS A 12 5.33 7.33 11.82
C LYS A 12 4.98 8.76 11.41
N TYR A 13 5.96 9.52 10.94
CA TYR A 13 5.73 10.89 10.50
C TYR A 13 4.72 10.96 9.34
N ALA A 14 4.91 10.12 8.33
CA ALA A 14 4.04 10.11 7.16
C ALA A 14 2.59 9.74 7.54
N CYS A 15 2.41 8.69 8.33
CA CYS A 15 1.07 8.25 8.72
C CYS A 15 0.34 9.28 9.59
N LEU A 16 1.05 9.97 10.47
CA LEU A 16 0.44 10.97 11.35
C LEU A 16 0.17 12.30 10.66
N ASN A 17 0.92 12.65 9.62
CA ASN A 17 0.83 13.97 8.99
C ASN A 17 0.19 13.95 7.61
N PHE A 18 0.29 12.85 6.85
CA PHE A 18 -0.15 12.79 5.46
C PHE A 18 -1.29 11.82 5.19
N HIS A 19 -1.80 11.15 6.22
CA HIS A 19 -2.91 10.20 6.05
C HIS A 19 -4.10 10.62 6.90
N TYR A 20 -5.31 10.49 6.35
CA TYR A 20 -6.54 10.90 7.03
C TYR A 20 -6.80 10.13 8.32
N ALA A 21 -6.39 8.87 8.41
CA ALA A 21 -6.63 8.05 9.59
C ALA A 21 -5.76 8.42 10.79
N LYS A 22 -4.62 9.10 10.57
CA LYS A 22 -3.69 9.53 11.64
C LYS A 22 -3.26 8.40 12.58
N VAL A 23 -3.14 7.18 12.06
CA VAL A 23 -2.76 6.00 12.82
C VAL A 23 -1.63 5.29 12.11
N VAL A 24 -0.64 4.81 12.88
CA VAL A 24 0.47 4.03 12.35
C VAL A 24 0.09 2.54 12.39
N PRO A 25 -0.09 1.88 11.24
CA PRO A 25 -0.43 0.46 11.23
C PRO A 25 0.78 -0.41 11.54
N LEU A 26 0.53 -1.67 11.90
CA LEU A 26 1.58 -2.67 11.95
C LEU A 26 2.15 -2.84 10.54
N THR A 27 3.47 -2.68 10.41
CA THR A 27 4.12 -2.62 9.11
C THR A 27 5.17 -3.71 8.98
N SER A 28 5.09 -4.51 7.90
CA SER A 28 6.10 -5.51 7.54
C SER A 28 7.18 -4.92 6.66
N ILE A 29 6.80 -4.07 5.72
CA ILE A 29 7.72 -3.36 4.84
C ILE A 29 7.08 -2.05 4.39
N ALA A 30 7.88 -1.02 4.24
CA ALA A 30 7.41 0.27 3.75
C ALA A 30 8.48 0.94 2.91
N PHE A 31 8.06 1.85 2.04
CA PHE A 31 8.96 2.56 1.14
C PHE A 31 8.75 4.06 1.28
N ASN A 32 9.88 4.78 1.42
CA ASN A 32 9.91 6.22 1.22
C ASN A 32 9.73 6.54 -0.26
N VAL A 33 8.96 7.56 -0.56
CA VAL A 33 8.77 8.04 -1.93
C VAL A 33 9.48 9.39 -2.08
N TYR A 34 10.36 9.48 -3.09
CA TYR A 34 11.05 10.71 -3.46
C TYR A 34 10.66 11.11 -4.87
N ASN A 35 10.34 12.38 -5.07
CA ASN A 35 9.99 12.88 -6.40
C ASN A 35 11.25 13.16 -7.24
N ASN A 36 11.06 13.67 -8.46
CA ASN A 36 12.19 13.95 -9.37
C ASN A 36 13.10 15.07 -8.87
N ASN A 37 12.64 15.90 -7.94
CA ASN A 37 13.42 16.93 -7.29
C ASN A 37 14.12 16.41 -6.02
N ASN A 38 14.10 15.11 -5.79
CA ASN A 38 14.67 14.44 -4.62
C ASN A 38 14.05 14.89 -3.29
N GLU A 39 12.80 15.33 -3.33
CA GLU A 39 12.04 15.68 -2.13
C GLU A 39 11.30 14.46 -1.61
N TRP A 40 11.33 14.26 -0.30
CA TRP A 40 10.58 13.18 0.36
C TRP A 40 9.09 13.51 0.37
N CYS A 41 8.28 12.59 -0.13
CA CYS A 41 6.84 12.78 -0.29
C CYS A 41 6.00 11.95 0.68
N GLY A 42 6.62 11.14 1.51
CA GLY A 42 5.92 10.26 2.44
C GLY A 42 6.25 8.79 2.23
N CYS A 43 5.33 7.91 2.66
CA CYS A 43 5.54 6.47 2.65
C CYS A 43 4.36 5.71 2.09
N ILE A 44 4.65 4.55 1.49
CA ILE A 44 3.67 3.52 1.16
C ILE A 44 3.98 2.32 2.06
N THR A 45 3.00 1.86 2.85
CA THR A 45 3.21 0.83 3.87
C THR A 45 2.42 -0.44 3.57
N PHE A 46 3.04 -1.58 3.87
CA PHE A 46 2.43 -2.90 3.71
C PHE A 46 2.60 -3.69 5.01
N GLY A 47 1.56 -4.45 5.37
CA GLY A 47 1.58 -5.28 6.56
C GLY A 47 0.72 -6.51 6.39
N GLY A 48 0.75 -7.42 7.37
CA GLY A 48 0.01 -8.68 7.29
C GLY A 48 -1.20 -8.79 8.21
N GLY A 49 -1.41 -7.78 9.07
CA GLY A 49 -2.24 -7.92 10.25
C GLY A 49 -3.74 -8.15 10.05
N ALA A 50 -4.46 -7.13 9.58
CA ALA A 50 -5.93 -7.15 9.61
C ALA A 50 -6.56 -8.13 8.63
N SER A 51 -5.84 -8.55 7.61
CA SER A 51 -6.36 -9.34 6.50
C SER A 51 -5.88 -10.79 6.50
N TYR A 52 -5.43 -11.27 7.65
CA TYR A 52 -4.95 -12.63 7.84
C TYR A 52 -5.93 -13.69 7.31
N LYS A 53 -7.22 -13.55 7.63
CA LYS A 53 -8.24 -14.51 7.21
C LYS A 53 -8.45 -14.52 5.69
N LEU A 54 -8.29 -13.36 5.05
CA LEU A 54 -8.44 -13.29 3.60
C LEU A 54 -7.34 -14.07 2.89
N GLY A 55 -6.08 -13.89 3.31
CA GLY A 55 -4.97 -14.65 2.75
C GLY A 55 -5.17 -16.15 2.91
N MET A 56 -5.62 -16.58 4.08
CA MET A 56 -5.90 -18.00 4.34
C MET A 56 -7.03 -18.54 3.47
N SER A 57 -8.05 -17.75 3.14
CA SER A 57 -9.13 -18.18 2.24
C SER A 57 -8.65 -18.47 0.83
N TYR A 58 -7.47 -17.94 0.43
CA TYR A 58 -6.83 -18.25 -0.85
C TYR A 58 -5.76 -19.36 -0.72
N GLY A 59 -5.73 -20.06 0.41
CA GLY A 59 -4.76 -21.13 0.62
C GLY A 59 -3.35 -20.65 0.92
N LEU A 60 -3.19 -19.40 1.34
CA LEU A 60 -1.89 -18.81 1.61
C LEU A 60 -1.61 -18.78 3.12
N VAL A 61 -0.33 -18.87 3.48
CA VAL A 61 0.12 -18.75 4.87
C VAL A 61 0.80 -17.41 5.10
N ALA A 62 1.04 -17.06 6.36
CA ALA A 62 1.73 -15.82 6.73
C ALA A 62 3.05 -15.69 5.96
N GLY A 63 3.33 -14.51 5.46
CA GLY A 63 4.50 -14.24 4.61
C GLY A 63 4.26 -14.40 3.12
N GLN A 64 3.14 -15.02 2.73
CA GLN A 64 2.78 -15.18 1.32
C GLN A 64 1.78 -14.13 0.83
N PHE A 65 1.31 -13.28 1.70
CA PHE A 65 0.40 -12.18 1.35
C PHE A 65 0.69 -10.96 2.21
N LEU A 66 0.38 -9.78 1.66
CA LEU A 66 0.51 -8.50 2.36
C LEU A 66 -0.68 -7.60 2.03
N GLU A 67 -1.03 -6.77 2.98
CA GLU A 67 -2.03 -5.72 2.81
C GLU A 67 -1.32 -4.38 2.55
N LEU A 68 -1.81 -3.63 1.57
CA LEU A 68 -1.47 -2.21 1.44
C LEU A 68 -2.20 -1.47 2.55
N THR A 69 -1.48 -1.05 3.59
CA THR A 69 -2.10 -0.49 4.79
C THR A 69 -2.26 1.02 4.73
N ARG A 70 -1.27 1.74 4.18
CA ARG A 70 -1.33 3.20 4.05
C ARG A 70 -0.60 3.67 2.80
N MET A 71 -1.19 4.69 2.17
CA MET A 71 -0.52 5.52 1.18
C MET A 71 -0.42 6.93 1.76
N ALA A 72 0.56 7.12 2.63
CA ALA A 72 0.72 8.36 3.39
C ALA A 72 1.63 9.32 2.63
N LEU A 73 1.08 9.99 1.63
CA LEU A 73 1.80 10.86 0.70
C LEU A 73 1.31 12.31 0.82
N ASN A 74 2.23 13.27 0.64
CA ASN A 74 1.94 14.69 0.79
C ASN A 74 1.45 15.40 -0.48
N GLY A 75 1.33 14.68 -1.59
CA GLY A 75 0.87 15.24 -2.86
C GLY A 75 1.95 15.81 -3.76
N LYS A 76 3.22 15.85 -3.32
CA LYS A 76 4.33 16.38 -4.11
C LYS A 76 4.95 15.37 -5.07
N GLN A 77 4.50 14.13 -5.03
CA GLN A 77 4.91 13.10 -5.98
C GLN A 77 4.29 13.38 -7.36
N GLU A 78 5.04 13.12 -8.43
CA GLU A 78 4.57 13.33 -9.80
C GLU A 78 3.39 12.43 -10.17
N SER A 79 3.39 11.19 -9.65
CA SER A 79 2.34 10.22 -9.96
C SER A 79 2.22 9.21 -8.82
N THR A 80 1.05 9.14 -8.20
CA THR A 80 0.77 8.16 -7.15
C THR A 80 0.72 6.75 -7.72
N SER A 81 0.15 6.56 -8.90
CA SER A 81 0.11 5.23 -9.53
C SER A 81 1.49 4.73 -9.92
N LYS A 82 2.38 5.62 -10.34
CA LYS A 82 3.77 5.25 -10.62
C LYS A 82 4.50 4.83 -9.35
N ALA A 83 4.29 5.55 -8.25
CA ALA A 83 4.86 5.19 -6.95
C ALA A 83 4.37 3.81 -6.50
N MET A 84 3.07 3.52 -6.65
CA MET A 84 2.49 2.23 -6.34
C MET A 84 3.12 1.12 -7.20
N ALA A 85 3.26 1.35 -8.50
CA ALA A 85 3.86 0.37 -9.41
C ALA A 85 5.30 0.04 -9.01
N ILE A 86 6.09 1.05 -8.63
CA ILE A 86 7.46 0.83 -8.16
C ILE A 86 7.46 0.05 -6.85
N ALA A 87 6.57 0.39 -5.91
CA ALA A 87 6.47 -0.32 -4.64
C ALA A 87 6.16 -1.81 -4.85
N ILE A 88 5.23 -2.13 -5.75
CA ILE A 88 4.88 -3.52 -6.07
C ILE A 88 6.09 -4.27 -6.65
N LYS A 89 6.83 -3.64 -7.55
CA LYS A 89 8.06 -4.25 -8.11
C LYS A 89 9.10 -4.52 -7.03
N LEU A 90 9.25 -3.60 -6.08
CA LEU A 90 10.19 -3.77 -4.97
C LEU A 90 9.75 -4.88 -4.03
N ILE A 91 8.46 -5.04 -3.78
CA ILE A 91 7.93 -6.15 -2.99
C ILE A 91 8.25 -7.48 -3.66
N LYS A 92 8.00 -7.59 -4.95
CA LYS A 92 8.33 -8.80 -5.71
C LYS A 92 9.80 -9.18 -5.58
N LYS A 93 10.69 -8.18 -5.59
CA LYS A 93 12.12 -8.38 -5.48
C LYS A 93 12.57 -8.71 -4.05
N LYS A 94 12.05 -7.98 -3.05
CA LYS A 94 12.51 -8.07 -1.65
C LYS A 94 11.75 -9.10 -0.83
N LYS A 95 10.53 -9.44 -1.22
CA LYS A 95 9.65 -10.39 -0.55
C LYS A 95 9.14 -11.41 -1.57
N PRO A 96 10.03 -12.26 -2.13
CA PRO A 96 9.65 -13.15 -3.25
C PRO A 96 8.62 -14.21 -2.86
N LEU A 97 8.41 -14.47 -1.56
CA LEU A 97 7.38 -15.40 -1.10
C LEU A 97 5.97 -14.80 -1.14
N VAL A 98 5.85 -13.49 -1.27
CA VAL A 98 4.54 -12.83 -1.35
C VAL A 98 3.91 -13.12 -2.71
N LYS A 99 2.74 -13.75 -2.67
CA LYS A 99 1.99 -14.16 -3.87
C LYS A 99 0.74 -13.34 -4.10
N LEU A 100 0.30 -12.61 -3.07
CA LEU A 100 -0.93 -11.84 -3.14
C LEU A 100 -0.79 -10.55 -2.34
N LEU A 101 -1.23 -9.45 -2.95
CA LEU A 101 -1.42 -8.18 -2.27
C LEU A 101 -2.92 -7.89 -2.25
N PHE A 102 -3.40 -7.33 -1.15
CA PHE A 102 -4.77 -6.86 -1.09
C PHE A 102 -4.83 -5.49 -0.43
N SER A 103 -5.93 -4.80 -0.66
CA SER A 103 -6.13 -3.46 -0.14
C SER A 103 -7.62 -3.21 0.08
N TYR A 104 -7.90 -2.42 1.11
CA TYR A 104 -9.23 -1.88 1.37
C TYR A 104 -9.21 -0.40 1.05
N ALA A 105 -10.00 0.01 0.04
CA ALA A 105 -10.15 1.41 -0.30
C ALA A 105 -11.41 1.94 0.37
N ASP A 106 -11.27 3.01 1.14
CA ASP A 106 -12.41 3.68 1.77
C ASP A 106 -13.29 4.29 0.67
N LYS A 107 -14.59 4.10 0.74
CA LYS A 107 -15.56 4.67 -0.22
C LYS A 107 -15.48 6.19 -0.29
N GLY A 108 -15.15 6.84 0.84
CA GLY A 108 -14.96 8.29 0.88
C GLY A 108 -13.71 8.77 0.15
N GLN A 109 -12.85 7.86 -0.30
CA GLN A 109 -11.62 8.15 -1.03
C GLN A 109 -11.70 7.65 -2.47
N ASN A 110 -12.72 8.02 -3.20
CA ASN A 110 -13.05 7.52 -4.54
C ASN A 110 -11.90 7.61 -5.54
N HIS A 111 -11.04 8.62 -5.42
CA HIS A 111 -9.88 8.81 -6.31
C HIS A 111 -8.89 7.63 -6.24
N LYS A 112 -8.88 6.86 -5.16
CA LYS A 112 -8.01 5.69 -5.01
C LYS A 112 -8.39 4.55 -5.96
N GLY A 113 -9.64 4.47 -6.40
CA GLY A 113 -10.06 3.49 -7.39
C GLY A 113 -9.29 3.62 -8.70
N ILE A 114 -8.99 4.85 -9.12
CA ILE A 114 -8.21 5.12 -10.33
C ILE A 114 -6.79 4.58 -10.19
N ILE A 115 -6.17 4.73 -9.01
CA ILE A 115 -4.81 4.23 -8.74
C ILE A 115 -4.76 2.71 -8.83
N TYR A 116 -5.75 2.01 -8.29
CA TYR A 116 -5.83 0.55 -8.34
C TYR A 116 -6.01 0.07 -9.78
N GLN A 117 -6.86 0.71 -10.56
CA GLN A 117 -7.04 0.38 -11.97
C GLN A 117 -5.76 0.59 -12.76
N ALA A 118 -5.05 1.71 -12.51
CA ALA A 118 -3.81 2.04 -13.22
C ALA A 118 -2.65 1.09 -12.89
N THR A 119 -2.72 0.36 -11.78
CA THR A 119 -1.67 -0.55 -11.34
C THR A 119 -2.10 -2.02 -11.36
N ASN A 120 -3.12 -2.35 -12.13
CA ASN A 120 -3.58 -3.73 -12.40
C ASN A 120 -4.11 -4.48 -11.17
N TRP A 121 -4.77 -3.79 -10.27
CA TRP A 121 -5.48 -4.44 -9.17
C TRP A 121 -6.83 -4.97 -9.67
N TYR A 122 -7.26 -6.09 -9.10
CA TYR A 122 -8.56 -6.68 -9.38
C TYR A 122 -9.56 -6.24 -8.33
N PHE A 123 -10.68 -5.68 -8.77
CA PHE A 123 -11.81 -5.41 -7.89
C PHE A 123 -12.44 -6.74 -7.46
N VAL A 124 -12.66 -6.91 -6.16
CA VAL A 124 -13.21 -8.17 -5.61
C VAL A 124 -14.60 -7.95 -5.04
N ASP A 125 -14.76 -6.98 -4.16
CA ASP A 125 -16.00 -6.78 -3.45
C ASP A 125 -16.13 -5.34 -2.96
N GLU A 126 -17.36 -4.93 -2.68
CA GLU A 126 -17.67 -3.64 -2.09
C GLU A 126 -18.43 -3.86 -0.79
N SER A 127 -17.79 -3.50 0.34
CA SER A 127 -18.39 -3.59 1.65
C SER A 127 -19.11 -2.29 1.99
N GLU A 128 -20.32 -2.39 2.54
CA GLU A 128 -21.07 -1.21 2.97
C GLU A 128 -20.36 -0.44 4.08
N SER A 129 -19.66 -1.14 4.95
CA SER A 129 -19.02 -0.53 6.12
C SER A 129 -17.55 -0.18 5.90
N SER A 130 -16.81 -0.92 5.10
CA SER A 130 -15.34 -0.81 5.01
C SER A 130 -14.81 -0.31 3.68
N GLY A 131 -15.67 -0.22 2.65
CA GLY A 131 -15.23 0.28 1.34
C GLY A 131 -15.06 -0.82 0.31
N ILE A 132 -14.04 -0.68 -0.51
CA ILE A 132 -13.82 -1.51 -1.70
C ILE A 132 -12.56 -2.36 -1.52
N ASP A 133 -12.69 -3.68 -1.77
CA ASP A 133 -11.57 -4.61 -1.64
C ASP A 133 -10.90 -4.82 -3.00
N TYR A 134 -9.57 -4.81 -3.02
CA TYR A 134 -8.76 -5.01 -4.21
C TYR A 134 -7.72 -6.08 -3.98
N LEU A 135 -7.43 -6.88 -5.01
CA LEU A 135 -6.38 -7.88 -5.02
C LEU A 135 -5.36 -7.59 -6.12
N HIS A 136 -4.11 -7.92 -5.86
CA HIS A 136 -3.02 -7.80 -6.83
C HIS A 136 -2.11 -9.02 -6.74
N ASP A 137 -1.83 -9.62 -7.90
CA ASP A 137 -0.80 -10.66 -8.06
C ASP A 137 0.48 -9.94 -8.47
N PRO A 138 1.45 -9.81 -7.56
CA PRO A 138 2.66 -9.03 -7.84
C PRO A 138 3.62 -9.68 -8.85
#